data_94ac932fbd649fe93ac212b27a69e918
#
_entry.id   94ac932fbd649fe93ac212b27a69e918
#
_cell.length_a   1.000
_cell.length_b   1.000
_cell.length_c   1.000
_cell.angle_alpha   90.00
_cell.angle_beta   90.00
_cell.angle_gamma   90.00
#
_symmetry.space_group_name_H-M   'P 1'
#
loop_
_entity.id
_entity.type
_entity.pdbx_description
1 polymer ?
#
loop_
_entity_poly.entity_id
_entity_poly.type
_entity_poly.pdbx_seq_one_letter_code
_entity_poly.pdbx_strand_id
1 'polypeptide(L)'
;MKRVLVTGGTGFIGREALPFLLERGYEVHVAARSVVPDGSGPAALSAANYHQCDLLRDSCEALVAEIRPTHLLHFAWYAEHGAFWWALENLDWVAASLRLARAFAAAGGVRAVFAGSCAEYDWNSHTLDEALTPLNPATLYGVSKASLYRLLTSAGKRLGISLAWGRIFFPYGPRDQAGRLLSTIIDKVNAGEVVACSDGSQARAFIYVEDVARAFVELLDSRVEGAVNIATEQVCTVRDVVARAARLCGEESMVQFGARPPQPNEPPLMRASVRRLYDEVGFRPRFDLISGLQNTVAFRCALSGRET
;
A
#
# COMPACT_ATOMS: atom_id res chain seq x y z
N MET A 1 -17.68 -15.13 -15.06
CA MET A 1 -17.77 -13.94 -14.19
C MET A 1 -16.44 -13.79 -13.47
N LYS A 2 -15.84 -12.59 -13.42
CA LYS A 2 -14.58 -12.34 -12.71
C LYS A 2 -14.91 -12.22 -11.22
N ARG A 3 -14.40 -13.13 -10.39
CA ARG A 3 -14.55 -13.11 -8.94
C ARG A 3 -13.20 -12.82 -8.30
N VAL A 4 -13.12 -11.77 -7.49
CA VAL A 4 -11.87 -11.38 -6.84
C VAL A 4 -11.97 -11.55 -5.31
N LEU A 5 -10.99 -12.23 -4.74
CA LEU A 5 -10.75 -12.23 -3.30
C LEU A 5 -9.76 -11.12 -2.96
N VAL A 6 -10.18 -10.16 -2.13
CA VAL A 6 -9.34 -9.09 -1.62
C VAL A 6 -9.04 -9.34 -0.15
N THR A 7 -7.78 -9.45 0.20
CA THR A 7 -7.35 -9.49 1.61
C THR A 7 -6.77 -8.14 2.00
N GLY A 8 -7.02 -7.72 3.23
CA GLY A 8 -6.68 -6.35 3.65
C GLY A 8 -7.57 -5.27 3.00
N GLY A 9 -8.74 -5.65 2.47
CA GLY A 9 -9.70 -4.74 1.84
C GLY A 9 -10.35 -3.73 2.79
N THR A 10 -10.18 -3.88 4.10
CA THR A 10 -10.57 -2.89 5.11
C THR A 10 -9.44 -1.93 5.49
N GLY A 11 -8.22 -2.19 5.02
CA GLY A 11 -7.02 -1.40 5.30
C GLY A 11 -6.90 -0.15 4.42
N PHE A 12 -5.84 0.62 4.66
CA PHE A 12 -5.56 1.92 4.03
C PHE A 12 -5.62 1.88 2.49
N ILE A 13 -4.95 0.92 1.86
CA ILE A 13 -4.91 0.80 0.39
C ILE A 13 -6.08 -0.04 -0.12
N GLY A 14 -6.35 -1.18 0.55
CA GLY A 14 -7.30 -2.15 0.03
C GLY A 14 -8.73 -1.62 -0.08
N ARG A 15 -9.16 -0.77 0.86
CA ARG A 15 -10.49 -0.15 0.81
C ARG A 15 -10.69 0.77 -0.40
N GLU A 16 -9.63 1.46 -0.82
CA GLU A 16 -9.66 2.33 -1.99
C GLU A 16 -9.71 1.54 -3.31
N ALA A 17 -9.33 0.26 -3.30
CA ALA A 17 -9.41 -0.60 -4.48
C ALA A 17 -10.83 -1.15 -4.74
N LEU A 18 -11.68 -1.26 -3.71
CA LEU A 18 -13.00 -1.91 -3.84
C LEU A 18 -13.92 -1.21 -4.86
N PRO A 19 -14.07 0.14 -4.85
CA PRO A 19 -14.90 0.83 -5.85
C PRO A 19 -14.44 0.52 -7.28
N PHE A 20 -13.14 0.57 -7.56
CA PHE A 20 -12.59 0.33 -8.90
C PHE A 20 -12.76 -1.11 -9.37
N LEU A 21 -12.72 -2.09 -8.45
CA LEU A 21 -13.02 -3.49 -8.78
C LEU A 21 -14.50 -3.66 -9.15
N LEU A 22 -15.41 -3.04 -8.40
CA LEU A 22 -16.85 -3.07 -8.67
C LEU A 22 -17.19 -2.40 -10.02
N GLU A 23 -16.61 -1.23 -10.30
CA GLU A 23 -16.75 -0.51 -11.58
C GLU A 23 -16.32 -1.37 -12.78
N ARG A 24 -15.35 -2.28 -12.58
CA ARG A 24 -14.87 -3.21 -13.60
C ARG A 24 -15.66 -4.51 -13.68
N GLY A 25 -16.76 -4.60 -12.95
CA GLY A 25 -17.67 -5.74 -12.96
C GLY A 25 -17.15 -6.99 -12.25
N TYR A 26 -16.21 -6.82 -11.29
CA TYR A 26 -15.83 -7.90 -10.42
C TYR A 26 -16.93 -8.19 -9.39
N GLU A 27 -17.18 -9.47 -9.13
CA GLU A 27 -17.80 -9.92 -7.90
C GLU A 27 -16.71 -9.86 -6.81
N VAL A 28 -16.86 -8.92 -5.87
CA VAL A 28 -15.81 -8.60 -4.89
C VAL A 28 -16.09 -9.30 -3.57
N HIS A 29 -15.15 -10.11 -3.11
CA HIS A 29 -15.13 -10.77 -1.82
C HIS A 29 -13.96 -10.25 -0.99
N VAL A 30 -14.23 -9.82 0.24
CA VAL A 30 -13.24 -9.26 1.16
C VAL A 30 -13.06 -10.18 2.35
N ALA A 31 -11.84 -10.71 2.53
CA ALA A 31 -11.46 -11.41 3.76
C ALA A 31 -10.90 -10.41 4.77
N ALA A 32 -11.54 -10.31 5.94
CA ALA A 32 -11.18 -9.39 7.01
C ALA A 32 -11.30 -10.05 8.39
N ARG A 33 -10.48 -9.62 9.36
CA ARG A 33 -10.51 -10.14 10.74
C ARG A 33 -11.81 -9.85 11.47
N SER A 34 -12.43 -8.72 11.16
CA SER A 34 -13.75 -8.34 11.66
C SER A 34 -14.66 -8.02 10.49
N VAL A 35 -15.90 -8.49 10.56
CA VAL A 35 -16.92 -8.05 9.62
C VAL A 35 -17.22 -6.60 9.93
N VAL A 36 -16.99 -5.73 8.97
CA VAL A 36 -17.32 -4.31 9.09
C VAL A 36 -18.61 -4.07 8.34
N PRO A 37 -19.70 -3.92 9.05
CA PRO A 37 -20.82 -3.17 8.56
C PRO A 37 -21.09 -2.06 9.55
N ASP A 38 -20.38 -1.00 9.52
CA ASP A 38 -20.80 0.17 10.28
C ASP A 38 -21.55 1.21 9.44
N GLY A 39 -21.86 0.91 8.19
CA GLY A 39 -22.58 1.85 7.33
C GLY A 39 -21.87 3.19 7.11
N SER A 40 -20.69 3.37 7.70
CA SER A 40 -19.92 4.62 7.69
C SER A 40 -19.01 4.77 6.45
N GLY A 41 -19.08 3.79 5.52
CA GLY A 41 -18.30 3.80 4.30
C GLY A 41 -19.10 4.30 3.07
N PRO A 42 -18.43 4.63 1.96
CA PRO A 42 -19.09 4.87 0.68
C PRO A 42 -19.99 3.70 0.30
N ALA A 43 -21.10 3.96 -0.40
CA ALA A 43 -22.03 2.93 -0.88
C ALA A 43 -21.35 1.75 -1.62
N ALA A 44 -20.21 2.01 -2.27
CA ALA A 44 -19.40 0.98 -2.91
C ALA A 44 -18.84 -0.08 -1.93
N LEU A 45 -18.59 0.28 -0.66
CA LEU A 45 -18.12 -0.70 0.33
C LEU A 45 -19.24 -1.68 0.73
N SER A 46 -20.51 -1.26 0.70
CA SER A 46 -21.65 -2.13 0.99
C SER A 46 -21.98 -3.12 -0.12
N ALA A 47 -21.44 -2.92 -1.34
CA ALA A 47 -21.65 -3.81 -2.48
C ALA A 47 -20.67 -5.00 -2.54
N ALA A 48 -19.66 -5.04 -1.67
CA ALA A 48 -18.72 -6.16 -1.55
C ALA A 48 -19.23 -7.20 -0.55
N ASN A 49 -18.89 -8.47 -0.81
CA ASN A 49 -19.20 -9.58 0.09
C ASN A 49 -18.08 -9.71 1.14
N TYR A 50 -18.39 -9.46 2.41
CA TYR A 50 -17.42 -9.55 3.50
C TYR A 50 -17.46 -10.91 4.17
N HIS A 51 -16.27 -11.48 4.39
CA HIS A 51 -16.06 -12.75 5.06
C HIS A 51 -15.14 -12.56 6.25
N GLN A 52 -15.57 -13.01 7.42
CA GLN A 52 -14.71 -13.00 8.59
C GLN A 52 -13.67 -14.12 8.45
N CYS A 53 -12.40 -13.74 8.37
CA CYS A 53 -11.27 -14.67 8.30
C CYS A 53 -9.99 -13.97 8.76
N ASP A 54 -9.40 -14.49 9.83
CA ASP A 54 -8.04 -14.12 10.24
C ASP A 54 -7.04 -15.04 9.55
N LEU A 55 -6.36 -14.56 8.52
CA LEU A 55 -5.42 -15.36 7.73
C LEU A 55 -4.25 -15.96 8.56
N LEU A 56 -3.98 -15.43 9.75
CA LEU A 56 -2.95 -15.95 10.63
C LEU A 56 -3.46 -17.11 11.51
N ARG A 57 -4.78 -17.14 11.80
CA ARG A 57 -5.38 -18.08 12.76
C ARG A 57 -6.34 -19.05 12.12
N ASP A 58 -7.08 -18.60 11.10
CA ASP A 58 -8.14 -19.40 10.49
C ASP A 58 -7.63 -20.15 9.26
N SER A 59 -8.37 -21.21 8.86
CA SER A 59 -8.17 -21.89 7.59
C SER A 59 -8.70 -21.05 6.44
N CYS A 60 -7.81 -20.35 5.73
CA CYS A 60 -8.20 -19.65 4.51
C CYS A 60 -8.59 -20.58 3.38
N GLU A 61 -8.23 -21.86 3.45
CA GLU A 61 -8.52 -22.89 2.46
C GLU A 61 -10.03 -23.13 2.32
N ALA A 62 -10.75 -23.19 3.44
CA ALA A 62 -12.21 -23.36 3.45
C ALA A 62 -12.90 -22.18 2.76
N LEU A 63 -12.53 -20.96 3.13
CA LEU A 63 -13.07 -19.73 2.54
C LEU A 63 -12.78 -19.67 1.03
N VAL A 64 -11.55 -19.94 0.62
CA VAL A 64 -11.16 -19.91 -0.80
C VAL A 64 -11.89 -20.99 -1.60
N ALA A 65 -12.08 -22.18 -1.04
CA ALA A 65 -12.83 -23.26 -1.68
C ALA A 65 -14.32 -22.93 -1.85
N GLU A 66 -14.92 -22.20 -0.91
CA GLU A 66 -16.30 -21.71 -0.97
C GLU A 66 -16.45 -20.63 -2.06
N ILE A 67 -15.61 -19.59 -2.01
CA ILE A 67 -15.67 -18.44 -2.92
C ILE A 67 -15.26 -18.86 -4.34
N ARG A 68 -14.27 -19.72 -4.50
CA ARG A 68 -13.66 -20.11 -5.78
C ARG A 68 -13.25 -18.88 -6.61
N PRO A 69 -12.40 -17.99 -6.06
CA PRO A 69 -12.04 -16.74 -6.73
C PRO A 69 -11.18 -17.03 -7.97
N THR A 70 -11.43 -16.32 -9.06
CA THR A 70 -10.61 -16.34 -10.27
C THR A 70 -9.41 -15.40 -10.15
N HIS A 71 -9.53 -14.35 -9.31
CA HIS A 71 -8.52 -13.33 -9.08
C HIS A 71 -8.26 -13.16 -7.58
N LEU A 72 -7.00 -12.85 -7.24
CA LEU A 72 -6.58 -12.54 -5.87
C LEU A 72 -5.87 -11.20 -5.84
N LEU A 73 -6.29 -10.32 -4.91
CA LEU A 73 -5.61 -9.07 -4.61
C LEU A 73 -5.23 -9.07 -3.12
N HIS A 74 -3.93 -9.24 -2.83
CA HIS A 74 -3.44 -9.48 -1.48
C HIS A 74 -2.72 -8.27 -0.91
N PHE A 75 -3.42 -7.47 -0.09
CA PHE A 75 -2.86 -6.33 0.65
C PHE A 75 -2.59 -6.63 2.13
N ALA A 76 -3.20 -7.69 2.68
CA ALA A 76 -3.10 -7.99 4.09
C ALA A 76 -1.64 -8.22 4.52
N TRP A 77 -1.22 -7.49 5.54
CA TRP A 77 0.10 -7.58 6.17
C TRP A 77 0.08 -6.87 7.51
N TYR A 78 1.05 -7.17 8.40
CA TYR A 78 1.28 -6.38 9.60
C TYR A 78 1.99 -5.07 9.23
N ALA A 79 1.33 -3.95 9.47
CA ALA A 79 1.79 -2.62 9.05
C ALA A 79 1.67 -1.56 10.15
N GLU A 80 1.70 -1.96 11.43
CA GLU A 80 1.69 -1.03 12.55
C GLU A 80 2.91 -0.12 12.51
N HIS A 81 2.66 1.20 12.45
CA HIS A 81 3.73 2.18 12.26
C HIS A 81 4.76 2.11 13.41
N GLY A 82 6.05 2.16 13.05
CA GLY A 82 7.16 2.07 13.99
C GLY A 82 7.55 0.64 14.37
N ALA A 83 6.58 -0.30 14.46
CA ALA A 83 6.83 -1.67 14.89
C ALA A 83 7.12 -2.64 13.73
N PHE A 84 6.46 -2.48 12.59
CA PHE A 84 6.44 -3.47 11.50
C PHE A 84 7.82 -3.81 10.92
N TRP A 85 8.80 -2.92 11.01
CA TRP A 85 10.13 -3.14 10.42
C TRP A 85 10.83 -4.39 10.92
N TRP A 86 10.69 -4.70 12.23
CA TRP A 86 11.38 -5.79 12.90
C TRP A 86 10.44 -6.78 13.59
N ALA A 87 9.13 -6.61 13.45
CA ALA A 87 8.12 -7.45 14.06
C ALA A 87 8.20 -8.90 13.56
N LEU A 88 8.12 -9.87 14.46
CA LEU A 88 8.18 -11.30 14.13
C LEU A 88 6.96 -11.76 13.35
N GLU A 89 5.85 -11.05 13.45
CA GLU A 89 4.63 -11.25 12.66
C GLU A 89 4.90 -11.24 11.14
N ASN A 90 6.01 -10.63 10.70
CA ASN A 90 6.43 -10.73 9.31
C ASN A 90 6.65 -12.17 8.85
N LEU A 91 7.14 -13.04 9.73
CA LEU A 91 7.33 -14.47 9.43
C LEU A 91 5.99 -15.20 9.29
N ASP A 92 5.05 -14.89 10.17
CA ASP A 92 3.69 -15.47 10.15
C ASP A 92 2.96 -15.07 8.87
N TRP A 93 3.12 -13.80 8.45
CA TRP A 93 2.54 -13.32 7.20
C TRP A 93 3.14 -13.97 5.95
N VAL A 94 4.42 -14.29 5.94
CA VAL A 94 5.02 -15.10 4.85
C VAL A 94 4.33 -16.46 4.77
N ALA A 95 4.20 -17.16 5.89
CA ALA A 95 3.56 -18.47 5.95
C ALA A 95 2.08 -18.41 5.53
N ALA A 96 1.31 -17.44 6.04
CA ALA A 96 -0.10 -17.25 5.70
C ALA A 96 -0.30 -16.92 4.22
N SER A 97 0.55 -16.05 3.64
CA SER A 97 0.48 -15.68 2.22
C SER A 97 0.80 -16.86 1.30
N LEU A 98 1.74 -17.72 1.67
CA LEU A 98 2.04 -18.96 0.93
C LEU A 98 0.89 -19.95 0.99
N ARG A 99 0.24 -20.15 2.16
CA ARG A 99 -0.98 -20.97 2.29
C ARG A 99 -2.09 -20.45 1.40
N LEU A 100 -2.36 -19.13 1.45
CA LEU A 100 -3.38 -18.46 0.63
C LEU A 100 -3.12 -18.66 -0.87
N ALA A 101 -1.88 -18.49 -1.33
CA ALA A 101 -1.54 -18.68 -2.74
C ALA A 101 -1.78 -20.13 -3.20
N ARG A 102 -1.44 -21.11 -2.35
CA ARG A 102 -1.71 -22.53 -2.64
C ARG A 102 -3.21 -22.87 -2.66
N ALA A 103 -3.96 -22.36 -1.69
CA ALA A 103 -5.42 -22.51 -1.64
C ALA A 103 -6.08 -21.89 -2.87
N PHE A 104 -5.65 -20.68 -3.25
CA PHE A 104 -6.13 -19.98 -4.43
C PHE A 104 -5.89 -20.78 -5.72
N ALA A 105 -4.68 -21.32 -5.90
CA ALA A 105 -4.37 -22.20 -7.03
C ALA A 105 -5.23 -23.46 -7.05
N ALA A 106 -5.36 -24.15 -5.91
CA ALA A 106 -6.15 -25.36 -5.79
C ALA A 106 -7.65 -25.15 -6.10
N ALA A 107 -8.16 -23.95 -5.83
CA ALA A 107 -9.54 -23.57 -6.15
C ALA A 107 -9.75 -23.14 -7.63
N GLY A 108 -8.70 -23.18 -8.46
CA GLY A 108 -8.76 -22.80 -9.87
C GLY A 108 -8.55 -21.30 -10.13
N GLY A 109 -7.91 -20.61 -9.19
CA GLY A 109 -7.53 -19.20 -9.36
C GLY A 109 -6.51 -19.02 -10.50
N VAL A 110 -6.65 -17.96 -11.29
CA VAL A 110 -5.85 -17.76 -12.52
C VAL A 110 -4.90 -16.58 -12.44
N ARG A 111 -5.27 -15.51 -11.72
CA ARG A 111 -4.51 -14.26 -11.64
C ARG A 111 -4.37 -13.78 -10.19
N ALA A 112 -3.15 -13.55 -9.72
CA ALA A 112 -2.87 -13.06 -8.38
C ALA A 112 -1.94 -11.84 -8.41
N VAL A 113 -2.28 -10.80 -7.63
CA VAL A 113 -1.45 -9.63 -7.40
C VAL A 113 -1.21 -9.46 -5.91
N PHE A 114 0.04 -9.38 -5.52
CA PHE A 114 0.47 -9.22 -4.14
C PHE A 114 1.09 -7.84 -3.92
N ALA A 115 0.80 -7.26 -2.76
CA ALA A 115 1.43 -6.01 -2.34
C ALA A 115 2.84 -6.27 -1.79
N GLY A 116 3.83 -5.78 -2.53
CA GLY A 116 5.23 -5.67 -2.13
C GLY A 116 5.56 -4.27 -1.60
N SER A 117 6.85 -3.99 -1.49
CA SER A 117 7.36 -2.73 -0.93
C SER A 117 8.71 -2.34 -1.55
N CYS A 118 8.98 -1.04 -1.65
CA CYS A 118 10.31 -0.54 -1.95
C CYS A 118 11.38 -0.94 -0.90
N ALA A 119 10.94 -1.39 0.27
CA ALA A 119 11.82 -1.92 1.31
C ALA A 119 12.51 -3.25 0.95
N GLU A 120 12.10 -3.88 -0.16
CA GLU A 120 12.74 -5.10 -0.69
C GLU A 120 14.07 -4.82 -1.38
N TYR A 121 14.27 -3.60 -1.85
CA TYR A 121 15.46 -3.20 -2.61
C TYR A 121 16.68 -2.92 -1.73
N ASP A 122 17.84 -2.98 -2.37
CA ASP A 122 19.06 -2.35 -1.85
C ASP A 122 18.94 -0.82 -1.97
N TRP A 123 18.87 -0.13 -0.85
CA TRP A 123 18.70 1.32 -0.78
C TRP A 123 19.97 2.12 -1.08
N ASN A 124 21.08 1.47 -1.37
CA ASN A 124 22.29 2.16 -1.86
C ASN A 124 22.13 2.65 -3.32
N SER A 125 21.07 2.21 -4.01
CA SER A 125 20.74 2.66 -5.37
C SER A 125 19.85 3.89 -5.33
N HIS A 126 20.20 4.94 -6.08
CA HIS A 126 19.39 6.18 -6.14
C HIS A 126 18.08 6.03 -6.91
N THR A 127 18.06 5.17 -7.92
CA THR A 127 16.86 4.82 -8.69
C THR A 127 16.60 3.33 -8.56
N LEU A 128 15.43 2.99 -8.02
CA LEU A 128 15.03 1.62 -7.75
C LEU A 128 14.27 1.08 -8.97
N ASP A 129 14.87 0.13 -9.66
CA ASP A 129 14.36 -0.49 -10.90
C ASP A 129 14.13 -1.99 -10.66
N GLU A 130 13.03 -2.51 -11.20
CA GLU A 130 12.59 -3.88 -10.96
C GLU A 130 13.56 -4.95 -11.47
N ALA A 131 14.29 -4.63 -12.54
CA ALA A 131 15.23 -5.54 -13.21
C ALA A 131 16.67 -5.33 -12.78
N LEU A 132 17.05 -4.09 -12.45
CA LEU A 132 18.45 -3.70 -12.28
C LEU A 132 18.86 -3.58 -10.80
N THR A 133 17.93 -3.18 -9.91
CA THR A 133 18.28 -2.98 -8.51
C THR A 133 18.22 -4.29 -7.73
N PRO A 134 19.32 -4.68 -7.06
CA PRO A 134 19.34 -5.88 -6.24
C PRO A 134 18.29 -5.86 -5.11
N LEU A 135 17.76 -7.03 -4.77
CA LEU A 135 16.95 -7.23 -3.58
C LEU A 135 17.88 -7.56 -2.42
N ASN A 136 18.28 -6.54 -1.68
CA ASN A 136 19.13 -6.62 -0.51
C ASN A 136 18.53 -5.80 0.65
N PRO A 137 17.37 -6.24 1.17
CA PRO A 137 16.63 -5.52 2.20
C PRO A 137 17.36 -5.45 3.52
N ALA A 138 17.29 -4.27 4.19
CA ALA A 138 17.95 -4.01 5.46
C ALA A 138 17.10 -4.39 6.70
N THR A 139 15.83 -4.75 6.54
CA THR A 139 14.90 -4.99 7.65
C THR A 139 14.21 -6.34 7.51
N LEU A 140 13.72 -6.90 8.63
CA LEU A 140 12.97 -8.16 8.63
C LEU A 140 11.73 -8.07 7.72
N TYR A 141 11.02 -6.94 7.73
CA TYR A 141 9.90 -6.67 6.83
C TYR A 141 10.31 -6.78 5.36
N GLY A 142 11.37 -6.09 4.96
CA GLY A 142 11.87 -6.13 3.58
C GLY A 142 12.35 -7.53 3.18
N VAL A 143 13.10 -8.23 4.07
CA VAL A 143 13.53 -9.62 3.86
C VAL A 143 12.33 -10.53 3.66
N SER A 144 11.30 -10.41 4.49
CA SER A 144 10.09 -11.24 4.42
C SER A 144 9.33 -11.03 3.12
N LYS A 145 9.15 -9.76 2.70
CA LYS A 145 8.51 -9.42 1.42
C LYS A 145 9.32 -9.94 0.22
N ALA A 146 10.63 -9.70 0.19
CA ALA A 146 11.50 -10.19 -0.88
C ALA A 146 11.56 -11.72 -0.96
N SER A 147 11.56 -12.40 0.19
CA SER A 147 11.53 -13.87 0.26
C SER A 147 10.22 -14.43 -0.26
N LEU A 148 9.10 -13.86 0.15
CA LEU A 148 7.76 -14.25 -0.34
C LEU A 148 7.67 -14.06 -1.86
N TYR A 149 8.13 -12.92 -2.38
CA TYR A 149 8.19 -12.66 -3.83
C TYR A 149 8.98 -13.75 -4.57
N ARG A 150 10.19 -14.07 -4.10
CA ARG A 150 11.05 -15.10 -4.72
C ARG A 150 10.40 -16.48 -4.69
N LEU A 151 9.80 -16.87 -3.57
CA LEU A 151 9.11 -18.15 -3.41
C LEU A 151 7.90 -18.25 -4.35
N LEU A 152 7.03 -17.23 -4.38
CA LEU A 152 5.83 -17.22 -5.22
C LEU A 152 6.18 -17.17 -6.71
N THR A 153 7.17 -16.37 -7.10
CA THR A 153 7.61 -16.29 -8.51
C THR A 153 8.19 -17.63 -8.98
N SER A 154 9.00 -18.29 -8.13
CA SER A 154 9.56 -19.61 -8.44
C SER A 154 8.47 -20.68 -8.53
N ALA A 155 7.44 -20.62 -7.69
CA ALA A 155 6.34 -21.59 -7.65
C ALA A 155 5.25 -21.31 -8.69
N GLY A 156 5.12 -20.06 -9.20
CA GLY A 156 3.97 -19.59 -9.96
C GLY A 156 3.59 -20.48 -11.15
N LYS A 157 4.58 -20.89 -11.95
CA LYS A 157 4.34 -21.79 -13.09
C LYS A 157 3.77 -23.16 -12.66
N ARG A 158 4.24 -23.70 -11.53
CA ARG A 158 3.74 -24.98 -11.00
C ARG A 158 2.37 -24.85 -10.36
N LEU A 159 2.05 -23.68 -9.83
CA LEU A 159 0.73 -23.35 -9.29
C LEU A 159 -0.29 -23.03 -10.39
N GLY A 160 0.16 -22.80 -11.64
CA GLY A 160 -0.73 -22.43 -12.73
C GLY A 160 -1.33 -21.01 -12.59
N ILE A 161 -0.67 -20.14 -11.82
CA ILE A 161 -1.15 -18.79 -11.53
C ILE A 161 -0.29 -17.77 -12.30
N SER A 162 -0.94 -16.84 -13.02
CA SER A 162 -0.30 -15.60 -13.47
C SER A 162 -0.10 -14.68 -12.28
N LEU A 163 1.15 -14.35 -11.93
CA LEU A 163 1.49 -13.63 -10.71
C LEU A 163 2.16 -12.29 -11.01
N ALA A 164 1.63 -11.21 -10.42
CA ALA A 164 2.31 -9.92 -10.36
C ALA A 164 2.54 -9.48 -8.91
N TRP A 165 3.51 -8.57 -8.74
CA TRP A 165 3.98 -8.10 -7.44
C TRP A 165 4.16 -6.58 -7.47
N GLY A 166 3.26 -5.84 -6.83
CA GLY A 166 3.29 -4.39 -6.80
C GLY A 166 4.17 -3.86 -5.66
N ARG A 167 5.39 -3.38 -5.94
CA ARG A 167 6.27 -2.74 -4.95
C ARG A 167 5.83 -1.31 -4.68
N ILE A 168 5.15 -1.10 -3.56
CA ILE A 168 4.60 0.20 -3.17
C ILE A 168 5.74 1.08 -2.66
N PHE A 169 5.79 2.31 -3.17
CA PHE A 169 6.63 3.38 -2.65
C PHE A 169 5.85 4.17 -1.60
N PHE A 170 6.14 5.41 -1.32
CA PHE A 170 5.64 6.19 -0.20
C PHE A 170 4.15 6.59 -0.33
N PRO A 171 3.19 5.73 0.04
CA PRO A 171 1.77 6.04 -0.07
C PRO A 171 1.37 7.04 1.01
N TYR A 172 0.47 7.94 0.66
CA TYR A 172 -0.16 8.89 1.59
C TYR A 172 -1.62 9.12 1.22
N GLY A 173 -2.42 9.58 2.18
CA GLY A 173 -3.83 9.87 1.91
C GLY A 173 -4.68 10.04 3.18
N PRO A 174 -6.00 10.23 3.02
CA PRO A 174 -6.92 10.62 4.08
C PRO A 174 -6.93 9.73 5.31
N ARG A 175 -6.95 8.41 5.12
CA ARG A 175 -7.09 7.40 6.17
C ARG A 175 -5.79 6.72 6.54
N ASP A 176 -4.65 7.40 6.31
CA ASP A 176 -3.36 6.87 6.74
C ASP A 176 -3.30 6.76 8.26
N GLN A 177 -2.57 5.75 8.74
CA GLN A 177 -2.48 5.45 10.17
C GLN A 177 -1.95 6.64 10.97
N ALA A 178 -2.47 6.81 12.17
CA ALA A 178 -1.90 7.72 13.16
C ALA A 178 -0.41 7.33 13.40
N GLY A 179 0.43 8.35 13.60
CA GLY A 179 1.87 8.15 13.79
C GLY A 179 2.69 8.20 12.49
N ARG A 180 2.08 8.01 11.32
CA ARG A 180 2.79 8.23 10.05
C ARG A 180 3.02 9.72 9.81
N LEU A 181 4.01 10.05 8.98
CA LEU A 181 4.50 11.42 8.80
C LEU A 181 3.38 12.43 8.57
N LEU A 182 2.63 12.31 7.47
CA LEU A 182 1.63 13.32 7.10
C LEU A 182 0.44 13.35 8.05
N SER A 183 -0.05 12.18 8.49
CA SER A 183 -1.12 12.13 9.48
C SER A 183 -0.72 12.81 10.79
N THR A 184 0.50 12.56 11.26
CA THR A 184 1.01 13.20 12.49
C THR A 184 1.15 14.72 12.34
N ILE A 185 1.68 15.18 11.20
CA ILE A 185 1.82 16.63 10.94
C ILE A 185 0.44 17.30 10.93
N ILE A 186 -0.49 16.77 10.14
CA ILE A 186 -1.82 17.38 9.98
C ILE A 186 -2.58 17.36 11.31
N ASP A 187 -2.58 16.25 12.04
CA ASP A 187 -3.31 16.11 13.29
C ASP A 187 -2.77 17.07 14.36
N LYS A 188 -1.44 17.17 14.50
CA LYS A 188 -0.82 18.05 15.48
C LYS A 188 -1.02 19.53 15.14
N VAL A 189 -0.81 19.89 13.88
CA VAL A 189 -1.06 21.27 13.43
C VAL A 189 -2.53 21.65 13.64
N ASN A 190 -3.47 20.76 13.33
CA ASN A 190 -4.89 20.98 13.60
C ASN A 190 -5.20 21.11 15.10
N ALA A 191 -4.44 20.43 15.96
CA ALA A 191 -4.57 20.55 17.42
C ALA A 191 -3.91 21.83 17.99
N GLY A 192 -3.22 22.63 17.17
CA GLY A 192 -2.46 23.80 17.62
C GLY A 192 -1.14 23.42 18.28
N GLU A 193 -0.60 22.23 18.00
CA GLU A 193 0.65 21.73 18.56
C GLU A 193 1.84 21.98 17.63
N VAL A 194 2.95 22.39 18.21
CA VAL A 194 4.23 22.51 17.49
C VAL A 194 4.77 21.13 17.16
N VAL A 195 5.23 20.96 15.92
CA VAL A 195 5.76 19.68 15.42
C VAL A 195 7.24 19.78 15.14
N ALA A 196 8.05 19.10 15.96
CA ALA A 196 9.48 18.97 15.73
C ALA A 196 9.76 17.91 14.65
N CYS A 197 10.47 18.32 13.58
CA CYS A 197 10.86 17.47 12.45
C CYS A 197 12.39 17.42 12.32
N SER A 198 12.91 16.43 11.57
CA SER A 198 14.27 16.51 11.03
C SER A 198 14.38 17.64 10.02
N ASP A 199 15.54 17.85 9.41
CA ASP A 199 15.70 18.85 8.36
C ASP A 199 14.80 18.58 7.13
N GLY A 200 14.39 17.32 6.93
CA GLY A 200 13.50 16.88 5.87
C GLY A 200 14.13 16.92 4.47
N SER A 201 15.46 16.90 4.38
CA SER A 201 16.21 17.00 3.10
C SER A 201 16.08 15.76 2.22
N GLN A 202 15.72 14.60 2.78
CA GLN A 202 15.57 13.37 2.05
C GLN A 202 14.40 13.45 1.04
N ALA A 203 14.66 12.99 -0.21
CA ALA A 203 13.70 13.04 -1.30
C ALA A 203 13.03 11.68 -1.56
N ARG A 204 11.71 11.68 -1.76
CA ARG A 204 10.87 10.49 -1.91
C ARG A 204 9.86 10.66 -3.04
N ALA A 205 9.48 9.54 -3.66
CA ALA A 205 8.39 9.44 -4.61
C ALA A 205 7.07 9.18 -3.86
N PHE A 206 6.42 10.24 -3.39
CA PHE A 206 5.12 10.12 -2.73
C PHE A 206 4.02 9.84 -3.74
N ILE A 207 3.13 8.89 -3.43
CA ILE A 207 1.99 8.53 -4.28
C ILE A 207 0.69 8.57 -3.47
N TYR A 208 -0.35 9.19 -4.03
CA TYR A 208 -1.66 9.26 -3.38
C TYR A 208 -2.32 7.88 -3.33
N VAL A 209 -2.94 7.54 -2.19
CA VAL A 209 -3.44 6.19 -1.90
C VAL A 209 -4.45 5.67 -2.92
N GLU A 210 -5.31 6.54 -3.46
CA GLU A 210 -6.26 6.17 -4.50
C GLU A 210 -5.54 5.75 -5.79
N ASP A 211 -4.46 6.44 -6.16
CA ASP A 211 -3.65 6.06 -7.32
C ASP A 211 -2.90 4.74 -7.08
N VAL A 212 -2.46 4.47 -5.84
CA VAL A 212 -1.93 3.14 -5.50
C VAL A 212 -2.98 2.07 -5.73
N ALA A 213 -4.18 2.25 -5.21
CA ALA A 213 -5.28 1.30 -5.34
C ALA A 213 -5.66 1.06 -6.82
N ARG A 214 -5.78 2.14 -7.60
CA ARG A 214 -6.04 2.06 -9.05
C ARG A 214 -4.93 1.33 -9.80
N ALA A 215 -3.67 1.60 -9.48
CA ALA A 215 -2.54 0.92 -10.10
C ALA A 215 -2.58 -0.60 -9.84
N PHE A 216 -2.98 -1.03 -8.64
CA PHE A 216 -3.16 -2.44 -8.33
C PHE A 216 -4.32 -3.08 -9.09
N VAL A 217 -5.42 -2.37 -9.29
CA VAL A 217 -6.55 -2.86 -10.08
C VAL A 217 -6.18 -2.94 -11.56
N GLU A 218 -5.46 -1.95 -12.12
CA GLU A 218 -4.91 -2.02 -13.48
C GLU A 218 -3.95 -3.20 -13.64
N LEU A 219 -3.05 -3.38 -12.67
CA LEU A 219 -2.10 -4.50 -12.66
C LEU A 219 -2.83 -5.84 -12.60
N LEU A 220 -3.93 -5.94 -11.85
CA LEU A 220 -4.75 -7.15 -11.75
C LEU A 220 -5.40 -7.50 -13.10
N ASP A 221 -5.91 -6.51 -13.82
CA ASP A 221 -6.53 -6.69 -15.15
C ASP A 221 -5.51 -6.88 -16.28
N SER A 222 -4.27 -6.46 -16.08
CA SER A 222 -3.20 -6.59 -17.07
C SER A 222 -2.70 -8.04 -17.17
N ARG A 223 -1.88 -8.30 -18.19
CA ARG A 223 -1.13 -9.56 -18.33
C ARG A 223 0.31 -9.45 -17.81
N VAL A 224 0.68 -8.33 -17.20
CA VAL A 224 2.03 -8.08 -16.71
C VAL A 224 2.31 -8.99 -15.53
N GLU A 225 3.41 -9.72 -15.58
CA GLU A 225 3.87 -10.62 -14.52
C GLU A 225 5.14 -10.08 -13.86
N GLY A 226 5.45 -10.62 -12.67
CA GLY A 226 6.62 -10.24 -11.88
C GLY A 226 6.45 -8.90 -11.18
N ALA A 227 7.57 -8.28 -10.81
CA ALA A 227 7.56 -7.05 -10.02
C ALA A 227 7.24 -5.82 -10.87
N VAL A 228 6.42 -4.93 -10.33
CA VAL A 228 6.08 -3.60 -10.87
C VAL A 228 6.15 -2.59 -9.75
N ASN A 229 6.90 -1.52 -9.90
CA ASN A 229 6.94 -0.42 -8.95
C ASN A 229 5.65 0.39 -9.00
N ILE A 230 5.00 0.56 -7.87
CA ILE A 230 3.80 1.37 -7.72
C ILE A 230 4.21 2.70 -7.12
N ALA A 231 4.46 3.68 -7.98
CA ALA A 231 5.06 4.97 -7.64
C ALA A 231 4.71 6.05 -8.66
N THR A 232 5.18 7.27 -8.39
CA THR A 232 5.21 8.39 -9.35
C THR A 232 6.63 8.68 -9.81
N GLU A 233 6.79 9.37 -10.95
CA GLU A 233 8.08 9.90 -11.39
C GLU A 233 8.57 11.06 -10.51
N GLN A 234 7.63 11.81 -9.96
CA GLN A 234 7.93 13.00 -9.18
C GLN A 234 8.54 12.62 -7.85
N VAL A 235 9.69 13.20 -7.55
CA VAL A 235 10.33 13.16 -6.25
C VAL A 235 10.28 14.56 -5.64
N CYS A 236 9.97 14.62 -4.35
CA CYS A 236 10.02 15.86 -3.59
C CYS A 236 10.65 15.58 -2.21
N THR A 237 11.18 16.64 -1.59
CA THR A 237 11.75 16.50 -0.26
C THR A 237 10.64 16.29 0.78
N VAL A 238 10.96 15.58 1.85
CA VAL A 238 10.05 15.47 3.00
C VAL A 238 9.71 16.85 3.54
N ARG A 239 10.66 17.78 3.55
CA ARG A 239 10.43 19.19 3.93
C ARG A 239 9.34 19.84 3.09
N ASP A 240 9.41 19.73 1.76
CA ASP A 240 8.42 20.32 0.86
C ASP A 240 7.01 19.76 1.11
N VAL A 241 6.91 18.46 1.30
CA VAL A 241 5.62 17.79 1.55
C VAL A 241 5.03 18.22 2.89
N VAL A 242 5.84 18.25 3.95
CA VAL A 242 5.44 18.65 5.30
C VAL A 242 5.05 20.14 5.35
N ALA A 243 5.87 21.04 4.75
CA ALA A 243 5.57 22.45 4.71
C ALA A 243 4.26 22.75 3.95
N ARG A 244 4.03 22.05 2.81
CA ARG A 244 2.77 22.18 2.05
C ARG A 244 1.56 21.69 2.86
N ALA A 245 1.66 20.55 3.54
CA ALA A 245 0.59 20.04 4.39
C ALA A 245 0.24 21.02 5.53
N ALA A 246 1.25 21.53 6.23
CA ALA A 246 1.06 22.50 7.30
C ALA A 246 0.45 23.83 6.80
N ARG A 247 0.89 24.31 5.63
CA ARG A 247 0.31 25.50 4.98
C ARG A 247 -1.16 25.30 4.63
N LEU A 248 -1.55 24.13 4.15
CA LEU A 248 -2.95 23.78 3.87
C LEU A 248 -3.80 23.74 5.15
N CYS A 249 -3.19 23.45 6.30
CA CYS A 249 -3.85 23.57 7.62
C CYS A 249 -3.89 25.04 8.14
N GLY A 250 -3.29 26.00 7.43
CA GLY A 250 -3.23 27.40 7.81
C GLY A 250 -2.09 27.79 8.76
N GLU A 251 -1.23 26.87 9.17
CA GLU A 251 -0.28 27.07 10.29
C GLU A 251 1.12 26.48 9.99
N GLU A 252 1.76 26.96 8.91
CA GLU A 252 3.12 26.49 8.51
C GLU A 252 4.18 26.75 9.60
N SER A 253 4.02 27.82 10.40
CA SER A 253 4.94 28.20 11.48
C SER A 253 5.03 27.17 12.62
N MET A 254 4.05 26.27 12.73
CA MET A 254 4.06 25.23 13.75
C MET A 254 5.04 24.09 13.46
N VAL A 255 5.63 24.02 12.27
CA VAL A 255 6.61 22.99 11.93
C VAL A 255 8.03 23.49 12.15
N GLN A 256 8.74 22.87 13.09
CA GLN A 256 10.14 23.17 13.40
C GLN A 256 11.06 22.17 12.73
N PHE A 257 11.59 22.53 11.57
CA PHE A 257 12.58 21.72 10.84
C PHE A 257 13.96 21.80 11.51
N GLY A 258 14.67 20.66 11.57
CA GLY A 258 15.98 20.52 12.21
C GLY A 258 15.92 20.37 13.73
N ALA A 259 14.74 20.35 14.34
CA ALA A 259 14.55 20.17 15.76
C ALA A 259 14.73 18.70 16.23
N ARG A 260 14.78 17.75 15.28
CA ARG A 260 15.11 16.35 15.53
C ARG A 260 16.29 15.91 14.66
N PRO A 261 17.13 15.00 15.12
CA PRO A 261 18.16 14.41 14.27
C PRO A 261 17.52 13.60 13.13
N PRO A 262 18.18 13.50 11.96
CA PRO A 262 17.77 12.61 10.90
C PRO A 262 17.82 11.14 11.36
N GLN A 263 17.02 10.28 10.72
CA GLN A 263 17.09 8.84 10.99
C GLN A 263 18.43 8.28 10.50
N PRO A 264 19.13 7.47 11.34
CA PRO A 264 20.37 6.83 10.92
C PRO A 264 20.16 5.97 9.65
N ASN A 265 21.10 6.04 8.72
CA ASN A 265 21.10 5.25 7.48
C ASN A 265 19.87 5.46 6.55
N GLU A 266 19.16 6.55 6.73
CA GLU A 266 18.06 6.89 5.82
C GLU A 266 18.61 7.37 4.47
N PRO A 267 18.25 6.73 3.33
CA PRO A 267 18.74 7.14 2.03
C PRO A 267 18.36 8.59 1.70
N PRO A 268 19.26 9.41 1.16
CA PRO A 268 18.96 10.80 0.80
C PRO A 268 17.96 10.90 -0.35
N LEU A 269 17.92 9.90 -1.23
CA LEU A 269 17.03 9.87 -2.39
C LEU A 269 16.51 8.45 -2.61
N MET A 270 15.19 8.31 -2.76
CA MET A 270 14.55 7.08 -3.23
C MET A 270 13.58 7.42 -4.37
N ARG A 271 14.06 7.22 -5.59
CA ARG A 271 13.30 7.37 -6.84
C ARG A 271 12.91 5.99 -7.34
N ALA A 272 11.71 5.85 -7.90
CA ALA A 272 11.28 4.65 -8.59
C ALA A 272 11.49 4.78 -10.10
N SER A 273 11.94 3.70 -10.75
CA SER A 273 11.65 3.49 -12.15
C SER A 273 10.18 3.15 -12.27
N VAL A 274 9.43 3.89 -13.07
CA VAL A 274 7.99 3.65 -13.29
C VAL A 274 7.70 3.14 -14.71
N ARG A 275 8.74 2.77 -15.45
CA ARG A 275 8.63 2.36 -16.85
C ARG A 275 7.64 1.19 -17.01
N ARG A 276 7.77 0.15 -16.19
CA ARG A 276 6.87 -1.01 -16.27
C ARG A 276 5.41 -0.63 -15.94
N LEU A 277 5.21 0.20 -14.93
CA LEU A 277 3.89 0.69 -14.56
C LEU A 277 3.25 1.50 -15.69
N TYR A 278 4.04 2.37 -16.32
CA TYR A 278 3.53 3.31 -17.33
C TYR A 278 3.37 2.66 -18.70
N ASP A 279 4.34 1.86 -19.14
CA ASP A 279 4.40 1.39 -20.52
C ASP A 279 3.82 -0.03 -20.67
N GLU A 280 3.98 -0.91 -19.65
CA GLU A 280 3.48 -2.27 -19.73
C GLU A 280 2.06 -2.41 -19.12
N VAL A 281 1.82 -1.77 -17.95
CA VAL A 281 0.49 -1.79 -17.31
C VAL A 281 -0.43 -0.73 -17.91
N GLY A 282 0.12 0.36 -18.46
CA GLY A 282 -0.68 1.45 -19.04
C GLY A 282 -1.26 2.42 -18.00
N PHE A 283 -0.75 2.39 -16.77
CA PHE A 283 -1.25 3.23 -15.69
C PHE A 283 -0.49 4.57 -15.62
N ARG A 284 -1.24 5.63 -15.30
CA ARG A 284 -0.69 6.96 -14.92
C ARG A 284 -1.43 7.47 -13.69
N PRO A 285 -0.72 8.07 -12.70
CA PRO A 285 -1.37 8.73 -11.57
C PRO A 285 -2.32 9.84 -12.04
N ARG A 286 -3.45 10.00 -11.36
CA ARG A 286 -4.41 11.10 -11.56
C ARG A 286 -4.14 12.29 -10.66
N PHE A 287 -3.58 12.02 -9.47
CA PHE A 287 -3.31 13.03 -8.47
C PHE A 287 -1.86 13.48 -8.53
N ASP A 288 -1.65 14.78 -8.59
CA ASP A 288 -0.38 15.36 -8.24
C ASP A 288 -0.25 15.50 -6.70
N LEU A 289 0.91 15.91 -6.24
CA LEU A 289 1.15 16.07 -4.80
C LEU A 289 0.20 17.10 -4.16
N ILE A 290 -0.15 18.16 -4.88
CA ILE A 290 -0.95 19.27 -4.33
C ILE A 290 -2.40 18.79 -4.13
N SER A 291 -3.01 18.25 -5.15
CA SER A 291 -4.39 17.75 -5.09
C SER A 291 -4.56 16.59 -4.09
N GLY A 292 -3.59 15.67 -4.03
CA GLY A 292 -3.60 14.62 -3.02
C GLY A 292 -3.46 15.13 -1.58
N LEU A 293 -2.61 16.15 -1.34
CA LEU A 293 -2.49 16.80 -0.04
C LEU A 293 -3.75 17.55 0.35
N GLN A 294 -4.37 18.30 -0.58
CA GLN A 294 -5.63 18.99 -0.34
C GLN A 294 -6.72 18.02 0.13
N ASN A 295 -6.91 16.89 -0.57
CA ASN A 295 -7.87 15.88 -0.17
C ASN A 295 -7.55 15.27 1.20
N THR A 296 -6.25 15.04 1.47
CA THR A 296 -5.81 14.46 2.74
C THR A 296 -6.07 15.42 3.91
N VAL A 297 -5.72 16.69 3.76
CA VAL A 297 -5.92 17.72 4.79
C VAL A 297 -7.41 17.94 5.02
N ALA A 298 -8.19 18.17 3.96
CA ALA A 298 -9.64 18.38 4.07
C ALA A 298 -10.34 17.25 4.84
N PHE A 299 -10.02 16.00 4.52
CA PHE A 299 -10.57 14.83 5.23
C PHE A 299 -10.20 14.82 6.71
N ARG A 300 -8.92 15.08 7.05
CA ARG A 300 -8.46 15.04 8.45
C ARG A 300 -8.95 16.23 9.26
N CYS A 301 -9.07 17.41 8.67
CA CYS A 301 -9.70 18.57 9.31
C CYS A 301 -11.16 18.31 9.63
N ALA A 302 -11.91 17.70 8.70
CA ALA A 302 -13.32 17.34 8.94
C ALA A 302 -13.47 16.35 10.10
N LEU A 303 -12.54 15.40 10.27
CA LEU A 303 -12.54 14.47 11.42
C LEU A 303 -12.28 15.20 12.76
N SER A 304 -11.51 16.28 12.76
CA SER A 304 -11.21 17.08 13.96
C SER A 304 -12.24 18.16 14.27
N GLY A 305 -13.33 18.27 13.47
CA GLY A 305 -14.36 19.29 13.63
C GLY A 305 -13.95 20.71 13.24
N ARG A 306 -12.84 20.86 12.51
CA ARG A 306 -12.43 22.14 11.90
C ARG A 306 -12.99 22.21 10.48
N GLU A 307 -13.74 23.26 10.20
CA GLU A 307 -14.05 23.67 8.82
C GLU A 307 -12.80 24.28 8.20
N THR A 308 -12.42 23.87 7.00
CA THR A 308 -11.31 24.41 6.19
C THR A 308 -11.74 25.66 5.43
#